data_de4cac67e55b5fe0e8315ba579d60e0b
#
_entry.id   de4cac67e55b5fe0e8315ba579d60e0b
#
_cell.length_a   1.000
_cell.length_b   1.000
_cell.length_c   1.000
_cell.angle_alpha   90.00
_cell.angle_beta   90.00
_cell.angle_gamma   90.00
#
_symmetry.space_group_name_H-M   'P 1'
#
loop_
_entity.id
_entity.type
_entity.pdbx_description
1 polymer ?
#
loop_
_entity_poly.entity_id
_entity_poly.type
_entity_poly.pdbx_seq_one_letter_code
_entity_poly.pdbx_strand_id
1 'polypeptide(L)'
;MQHTQYISTRGQMAAAEFTEVLLAGRAPDGGLAVPSQLPALSPEQIEAWRPLGYADLATEVIGLFATDIPREDLAELTQAAYGPQRFPQPVVPVTWLDDVADGLTLVGLSEGPTMAFKDLAMQFLGQAIPYVLAKQGQVLNILGATSGDTGSAAEHAFRGQEGVSVFMLSPAGRMSPVQRAQMYTLQDANIHNIAVRGVFDDCQALVKALSNDAEFKAAHHLGAVNSINIGRIAAQAVYYVWSWLRVTDTVEEGRRAGYRIDVCVPSGNFGNIYAGFLARSMGVPIRRLILATNENNVLEEFFTTGIYRPRSAEDTLATSSPSMDISKASNLERFIW
;
A
#
# COMPACT_ATOMS: atom_id res chain seq x y z
N MET A 1 23.18 -6.57 -13.29
CA MET A 1 22.10 -5.65 -13.72
C MET A 1 22.21 -4.41 -12.88
N GLN A 2 21.90 -3.23 -13.43
CA GLN A 2 21.89 -2.00 -12.64
C GLN A 2 20.63 -2.00 -11.77
N HIS A 3 20.78 -1.76 -10.47
CA HIS A 3 19.64 -1.72 -9.54
C HIS A 3 18.74 -0.51 -9.83
N THR A 4 17.44 -0.68 -9.64
CA THR A 4 16.49 0.43 -9.69
C THR A 4 16.83 1.43 -8.60
N GLN A 5 17.13 2.65 -8.98
CA GLN A 5 17.46 3.73 -8.06
C GLN A 5 16.23 4.55 -7.73
N TYR A 6 16.15 5.03 -6.50
CA TYR A 6 15.05 5.87 -5.99
C TYR A 6 15.56 7.28 -5.72
N ILE A 7 14.73 8.26 -6.07
CA ILE A 7 14.97 9.68 -5.85
C ILE A 7 13.76 10.29 -5.12
N SER A 8 13.93 11.49 -4.58
CA SER A 8 12.83 12.21 -3.93
C SER A 8 12.07 13.09 -4.92
N THR A 9 10.76 13.18 -4.75
CA THR A 9 9.89 14.16 -5.44
C THR A 9 10.33 15.61 -5.21
N ARG A 10 11.17 15.88 -4.20
CA ARG A 10 11.71 17.22 -3.88
C ARG A 10 13.16 17.40 -4.30
N GLY A 11 13.79 16.36 -4.84
CA GLY A 11 15.10 16.42 -5.49
C GLY A 11 16.31 16.58 -4.58
N GLN A 12 16.17 16.48 -3.25
CA GLN A 12 17.27 16.64 -2.29
C GLN A 12 17.69 15.33 -1.60
N MET A 13 17.35 14.20 -2.19
CA MET A 13 17.78 12.88 -1.73
C MET A 13 18.82 12.32 -2.69
N ALA A 14 19.93 11.81 -2.17
CA ALA A 14 20.84 10.99 -2.96
C ALA A 14 20.09 9.76 -3.49
N ALA A 15 20.51 9.26 -4.64
CA ALA A 15 19.95 8.03 -5.19
C ALA A 15 20.15 6.88 -4.19
N ALA A 16 19.07 6.15 -3.91
CA ALA A 16 19.02 5.11 -2.90
C ALA A 16 18.44 3.81 -3.48
N GLU A 17 18.70 2.69 -2.85
CA GLU A 17 18.15 1.39 -3.23
C GLU A 17 16.75 1.17 -2.62
N PHE A 18 16.03 0.16 -3.10
CA PHE A 18 14.68 -0.13 -2.60
C PHE A 18 14.66 -0.43 -1.10
N THR A 19 15.60 -1.23 -0.60
CA THR A 19 15.66 -1.60 0.82
C THR A 19 15.87 -0.40 1.73
N GLU A 20 16.64 0.60 1.28
CA GLU A 20 16.85 1.84 2.03
C GLU A 20 15.58 2.68 2.12
N VAL A 21 14.89 2.92 0.99
CA VAL A 21 13.65 3.70 0.96
C VAL A 21 12.46 2.95 1.58
N LEU A 22 12.50 1.61 1.59
CA LEU A 22 11.52 0.77 2.29
C LEU A 22 11.59 1.02 3.81
N LEU A 23 12.78 1.00 4.41
CA LEU A 23 12.95 1.26 5.83
C LEU A 23 12.73 2.73 6.20
N ALA A 24 13.20 3.65 5.36
CA ALA A 24 13.02 5.08 5.58
C ALA A 24 11.55 5.50 5.51
N GLY A 25 10.75 4.87 4.64
CA GLY A 25 9.33 5.15 4.43
C GLY A 25 9.04 6.51 3.79
N ARG A 26 9.93 7.49 3.98
CA ARG A 26 9.85 8.84 3.45
C ARG A 26 11.25 9.36 3.13
N ALA A 27 11.39 10.18 2.10
CA ALA A 27 12.66 10.81 1.77
C ALA A 27 13.12 11.81 2.87
N PRO A 28 14.45 11.96 3.07
CA PRO A 28 15.01 12.84 4.12
C PRO A 28 14.59 14.31 3.99
N ASP A 29 14.37 14.78 2.75
CA ASP A 29 13.92 16.14 2.45
C ASP A 29 12.41 16.37 2.66
N GLY A 30 11.72 15.33 3.18
CA GLY A 30 10.29 15.34 3.38
C GLY A 30 9.47 15.11 2.11
N GLY A 31 10.10 14.81 0.97
CA GLY A 31 9.47 14.33 -0.25
C GLY A 31 9.11 12.84 -0.20
N LEU A 32 8.67 12.31 -1.32
CA LEU A 32 8.30 10.91 -1.47
C LEU A 32 9.30 10.19 -2.39
N ALA A 33 9.67 8.96 -2.03
CA ALA A 33 10.53 8.14 -2.88
C ALA A 33 9.78 7.72 -4.14
N VAL A 34 10.44 7.88 -5.29
CA VAL A 34 9.97 7.41 -6.61
C VAL A 34 11.13 6.73 -7.33
N PRO A 35 10.87 5.70 -8.16
CA PRO A 35 11.92 5.12 -8.99
C PRO A 35 12.41 6.17 -10.01
N SER A 36 13.71 6.31 -10.15
CA SER A 36 14.31 7.26 -11.11
C SER A 36 13.95 6.93 -12.56
N GLN A 37 13.62 5.67 -12.83
CA GLN A 37 13.14 5.18 -14.10
C GLN A 37 12.08 4.10 -13.85
N LEU A 38 10.93 4.23 -14.51
CA LEU A 38 9.89 3.21 -14.43
C LEU A 38 10.26 1.99 -15.27
N PRO A 39 10.10 0.77 -14.75
CA PRO A 39 10.21 -0.44 -15.56
C PRO A 39 9.19 -0.42 -16.69
N ALA A 40 9.58 -0.91 -17.87
CA ALA A 40 8.68 -1.10 -19.00
C ALA A 40 8.39 -2.59 -19.19
N LEU A 41 7.14 -2.93 -19.37
CA LEU A 41 6.66 -4.30 -19.63
C LEU A 41 6.24 -4.44 -21.09
N SER A 42 6.74 -5.45 -21.77
CA SER A 42 6.22 -5.82 -23.06
C SER A 42 4.92 -6.64 -22.94
N PRO A 43 4.04 -6.63 -23.96
CA PRO A 43 2.86 -7.48 -23.96
C PRO A 43 3.18 -8.97 -23.77
N GLU A 44 4.28 -9.44 -24.34
CA GLU A 44 4.75 -10.83 -24.24
C GLU A 44 5.18 -11.17 -22.81
N GLN A 45 5.81 -10.23 -22.11
CA GLN A 45 6.20 -10.41 -20.71
C GLN A 45 4.97 -10.48 -19.81
N ILE A 46 3.99 -9.61 -20.00
CA ILE A 46 2.72 -9.65 -19.24
C ILE A 46 1.99 -10.97 -19.50
N GLU A 47 1.92 -11.40 -20.76
CA GLU A 47 1.25 -12.67 -21.14
C GLU A 47 1.96 -13.89 -20.54
N ALA A 48 3.30 -13.88 -20.48
CA ALA A 48 4.09 -14.95 -19.86
C ALA A 48 3.78 -15.14 -18.37
N TRP A 49 3.27 -14.11 -17.68
CA TRP A 49 2.87 -14.17 -16.29
C TRP A 49 1.46 -14.75 -16.05
N ARG A 50 0.69 -15.01 -17.10
CA ARG A 50 -0.69 -15.50 -17.00
C ARG A 50 -0.85 -16.79 -16.19
N PRO A 51 0.01 -17.83 -16.33
CA PRO A 51 -0.10 -19.07 -15.55
C PRO A 51 0.31 -18.93 -14.09
N LEU A 52 0.91 -17.78 -13.69
CA LEU A 52 1.41 -17.60 -12.34
C LEU A 52 0.26 -17.48 -11.33
N GLY A 53 0.47 -18.03 -10.14
CA GLY A 53 -0.31 -17.72 -8.95
C GLY A 53 -0.03 -16.29 -8.46
N TYR A 54 -0.87 -15.78 -7.54
CA TYR A 54 -0.75 -14.40 -7.08
C TYR A 54 0.61 -14.11 -6.41
N ALA A 55 1.11 -15.02 -5.58
CA ALA A 55 2.40 -14.86 -4.90
C ALA A 55 3.59 -14.84 -5.90
N ASP A 56 3.57 -15.72 -6.90
CA ASP A 56 4.60 -15.76 -7.94
C ASP A 56 4.54 -14.50 -8.81
N LEU A 57 3.34 -14.05 -9.18
CA LEU A 57 3.16 -12.78 -9.87
C LEU A 57 3.68 -11.60 -9.04
N ALA A 58 3.46 -11.64 -7.74
CA ALA A 58 3.99 -10.61 -6.83
C ALA A 58 5.52 -10.59 -6.83
N THR A 59 6.18 -11.77 -6.88
CA THR A 59 7.64 -11.87 -7.05
C THR A 59 8.10 -11.15 -8.31
N GLU A 60 7.46 -11.40 -9.44
CA GLU A 60 7.82 -10.78 -10.71
C GLU A 60 7.60 -9.26 -10.71
N VAL A 61 6.42 -8.82 -10.28
CA VAL A 61 6.07 -7.39 -10.31
C VAL A 61 6.85 -6.58 -9.28
N ILE A 62 6.93 -7.06 -8.03
CA ILE A 62 7.69 -6.37 -6.97
C ILE A 62 9.19 -6.39 -7.29
N GLY A 63 9.69 -7.46 -7.87
CA GLY A 63 11.08 -7.60 -8.30
C GLY A 63 11.54 -6.54 -9.31
N LEU A 64 10.62 -5.92 -10.05
CA LEU A 64 10.94 -4.77 -10.91
C LEU A 64 11.30 -3.51 -10.10
N PHE A 65 10.80 -3.42 -8.89
CA PHE A 65 11.03 -2.32 -7.95
C PHE A 65 12.14 -2.63 -6.95
N ALA A 66 12.13 -3.85 -6.40
CA ALA A 66 13.02 -4.33 -5.34
C ALA A 66 14.22 -5.11 -5.93
N THR A 67 14.96 -4.49 -6.85
CA THR A 67 16.04 -5.13 -7.60
C THR A 67 17.31 -5.39 -6.79
N ASP A 68 17.41 -4.84 -5.59
CA ASP A 68 18.46 -5.06 -4.60
C ASP A 68 18.13 -6.22 -3.64
N ILE A 69 16.93 -6.82 -3.73
CA ILE A 69 16.58 -8.07 -3.05
C ILE A 69 16.80 -9.24 -4.03
N PRO A 70 17.59 -10.27 -3.67
CA PRO A 70 17.74 -11.45 -4.49
C PRO A 70 16.39 -12.10 -4.82
N ARG A 71 16.22 -12.55 -6.07
CA ARG A 71 14.93 -13.07 -6.55
C ARG A 71 14.43 -14.25 -5.71
N GLU A 72 15.32 -15.11 -5.26
CA GLU A 72 14.98 -16.26 -4.41
C GLU A 72 14.42 -15.81 -3.05
N ASP A 73 15.11 -14.85 -2.41
CA ASP A 73 14.64 -14.26 -1.15
C ASP A 73 13.29 -13.55 -1.33
N LEU A 74 13.14 -12.80 -2.43
CA LEU A 74 11.88 -12.12 -2.73
C LEU A 74 10.72 -13.11 -2.95
N ALA A 75 11.00 -14.26 -3.59
CA ALA A 75 10.01 -15.32 -3.77
C ALA A 75 9.56 -15.91 -2.42
N GLU A 76 10.48 -16.15 -1.49
CA GLU A 76 10.14 -16.59 -0.13
C GLU A 76 9.27 -15.55 0.60
N LEU A 77 9.62 -14.26 0.50
CA LEU A 77 8.87 -13.17 1.12
C LEU A 77 7.44 -13.06 0.57
N THR A 78 7.26 -13.17 -0.75
CA THR A 78 5.94 -13.08 -1.39
C THR A 78 5.09 -14.33 -1.11
N GLN A 79 5.69 -15.52 -1.07
CA GLN A 79 4.99 -16.75 -0.68
C GLN A 79 4.56 -16.68 0.80
N ALA A 80 5.40 -16.16 1.69
CA ALA A 80 5.03 -15.96 3.09
C ALA A 80 3.94 -14.87 3.25
N ALA A 81 3.95 -13.83 2.42
CA ALA A 81 2.97 -12.75 2.47
C ALA A 81 1.59 -13.16 1.94
N TYR A 82 1.54 -13.96 0.87
CA TYR A 82 0.31 -14.24 0.11
C TYR A 82 -0.11 -15.72 0.12
N GLY A 83 0.54 -16.52 0.97
CA GLY A 83 0.19 -17.92 1.14
C GLY A 83 -1.14 -18.15 1.86
N PRO A 84 -1.65 -19.41 1.85
CA PRO A 84 -2.99 -19.76 2.38
C PRO A 84 -3.13 -19.57 3.90
N GLN A 85 -2.04 -19.34 4.61
CA GLN A 85 -2.04 -19.00 6.04
C GLN A 85 -2.46 -17.55 6.31
N ARG A 86 -2.34 -16.68 5.30
CA ARG A 86 -2.60 -15.25 5.39
C ARG A 86 -3.82 -14.82 4.60
N PHE A 87 -4.03 -15.45 3.45
CA PHE A 87 -5.15 -15.18 2.56
C PHE A 87 -5.84 -16.48 2.14
N PRO A 88 -7.19 -16.49 2.08
CA PRO A 88 -7.89 -17.55 1.36
C PRO A 88 -7.48 -17.50 -0.14
N GLN A 89 -7.71 -18.59 -0.85
CA GLN A 89 -7.38 -18.67 -2.27
C GLN A 89 -8.65 -18.58 -3.12
N PRO A 90 -8.69 -17.78 -4.15
CA PRO A 90 -7.61 -16.88 -4.63
C PRO A 90 -7.40 -15.66 -3.74
N VAL A 91 -6.16 -15.19 -3.63
CA VAL A 91 -5.79 -14.00 -2.83
C VAL A 91 -6.57 -12.74 -3.25
N VAL A 92 -6.78 -12.60 -4.54
CA VAL A 92 -7.55 -11.53 -5.17
C VAL A 92 -8.57 -12.19 -6.10
N PRO A 93 -9.79 -12.47 -5.62
CA PRO A 93 -10.86 -13.01 -6.47
C PRO A 93 -11.32 -11.98 -7.49
N VAL A 94 -11.67 -12.45 -8.67
CA VAL A 94 -12.23 -11.66 -9.76
C VAL A 94 -13.58 -12.26 -10.11
N THR A 95 -14.65 -11.51 -9.85
CA THR A 95 -16.03 -11.97 -10.02
C THR A 95 -16.72 -11.15 -11.10
N TRP A 96 -17.27 -11.84 -12.11
CA TRP A 96 -18.09 -11.22 -13.14
C TRP A 96 -19.49 -10.92 -12.61
N LEU A 97 -19.97 -9.72 -12.90
CA LEU A 97 -21.27 -9.21 -12.50
C LEU A 97 -22.12 -8.86 -13.74
N ASP A 98 -22.12 -9.76 -14.74
CA ASP A 98 -22.83 -9.56 -16.02
C ASP A 98 -24.36 -9.46 -15.85
N ASP A 99 -24.90 -9.96 -14.74
CA ASP A 99 -26.29 -9.78 -14.33
C ASP A 99 -26.61 -8.34 -13.87
N VAL A 100 -25.58 -7.58 -13.50
CA VAL A 100 -25.71 -6.16 -13.11
C VAL A 100 -25.43 -5.25 -14.31
N ALA A 101 -24.32 -5.48 -15.00
CA ALA A 101 -23.96 -4.76 -16.22
C ALA A 101 -22.96 -5.58 -17.04
N ASP A 102 -23.16 -5.59 -18.35
CA ASP A 102 -22.31 -6.32 -19.30
C ASP A 102 -20.84 -5.89 -19.18
N GLY A 103 -19.96 -6.87 -18.98
CA GLY A 103 -18.51 -6.65 -18.80
C GLY A 103 -18.11 -6.01 -17.46
N LEU A 104 -19.01 -5.91 -16.50
CA LEU A 104 -18.68 -5.45 -15.14
C LEU A 104 -17.99 -6.58 -14.36
N THR A 105 -16.88 -6.24 -13.74
CA THR A 105 -16.09 -7.18 -12.94
C THR A 105 -15.75 -6.59 -11.58
N LEU A 106 -15.97 -7.35 -10.52
CA LEU A 106 -15.55 -7.00 -9.17
C LEU A 106 -14.22 -7.67 -8.85
N VAL A 107 -13.23 -6.85 -8.46
CA VAL A 107 -11.92 -7.31 -7.97
C VAL A 107 -11.92 -7.22 -6.45
N GLY A 108 -11.90 -8.37 -5.79
CA GLY A 108 -11.91 -8.48 -4.32
C GLY A 108 -10.55 -8.18 -3.73
N LEU A 109 -10.45 -7.13 -2.91
CA LEU A 109 -9.21 -6.75 -2.22
C LEU A 109 -9.33 -6.88 -0.69
N SER A 110 -10.43 -7.45 -0.20
CA SER A 110 -10.77 -7.54 1.23
C SER A 110 -10.64 -8.96 1.80
N GLU A 111 -9.87 -9.82 1.17
CA GLU A 111 -9.73 -11.23 1.56
C GLU A 111 -8.67 -11.47 2.65
N GLY A 112 -7.95 -10.43 3.05
CA GLY A 112 -6.89 -10.52 4.05
C GLY A 112 -7.41 -10.55 5.49
N PRO A 113 -6.50 -10.69 6.47
CA PRO A 113 -6.84 -10.92 7.88
C PRO A 113 -7.65 -9.79 8.53
N THR A 114 -7.61 -8.58 8.00
CA THR A 114 -8.38 -7.44 8.52
C THR A 114 -9.52 -7.00 7.61
N MET A 115 -9.77 -7.74 6.52
CA MET A 115 -10.79 -7.46 5.51
C MET A 115 -10.68 -6.06 4.90
N ALA A 116 -9.46 -5.53 4.81
CA ALA A 116 -9.15 -4.25 4.18
C ALA A 116 -8.14 -4.45 3.06
N PHE A 117 -8.27 -3.69 1.95
CA PHE A 117 -7.30 -3.74 0.84
C PHE A 117 -5.86 -3.47 1.28
N LYS A 118 -5.69 -2.83 2.43
CA LYS A 118 -4.40 -2.53 3.03
C LYS A 118 -3.60 -3.78 3.40
N ASP A 119 -4.27 -4.89 3.67
CA ASP A 119 -3.64 -6.17 3.98
C ASP A 119 -2.69 -6.62 2.86
N LEU A 120 -3.09 -6.46 1.59
CA LEU A 120 -2.26 -6.86 0.44
C LEU A 120 -0.87 -6.22 0.46
N ALA A 121 -0.79 -4.95 0.81
CA ALA A 121 0.49 -4.27 0.92
C ALA A 121 1.18 -4.53 2.27
N MET A 122 0.42 -4.53 3.38
CA MET A 122 0.99 -4.69 4.71
C MET A 122 1.56 -6.09 4.94
N GLN A 123 0.93 -7.15 4.43
CA GLN A 123 1.47 -8.51 4.56
C GLN A 123 2.82 -8.65 3.85
N PHE A 124 3.02 -8.00 2.70
CA PHE A 124 4.34 -7.93 2.08
C PHE A 124 5.35 -7.15 2.93
N LEU A 125 4.99 -5.96 3.43
CA LEU A 125 5.87 -5.20 4.30
C LEU A 125 6.23 -5.94 5.58
N GLY A 126 5.29 -6.71 6.13
CA GLY A 126 5.48 -7.56 7.30
C GLY A 126 6.50 -8.70 7.09
N GLN A 127 6.83 -9.02 5.85
CA GLN A 127 7.91 -9.94 5.51
C GLN A 127 9.19 -9.19 5.10
N ALA A 128 9.06 -8.19 4.23
CA ALA A 128 10.21 -7.50 3.66
C ALA A 128 10.99 -6.63 4.67
N ILE A 129 10.29 -5.91 5.56
CA ILE A 129 10.97 -5.06 6.55
C ILE A 129 11.78 -5.90 7.55
N PRO A 130 11.24 -6.94 8.22
CA PRO A 130 12.03 -7.78 9.11
C PRO A 130 13.23 -8.44 8.40
N TYR A 131 13.06 -8.88 7.15
CA TYR A 131 14.13 -9.43 6.33
C TYR A 131 15.30 -8.44 6.16
N VAL A 132 15.00 -7.19 5.79
CA VAL A 132 16.03 -6.15 5.60
C VAL A 132 16.71 -5.81 6.94
N LEU A 133 15.93 -5.67 8.01
CA LEU A 133 16.44 -5.39 9.35
C LEU A 133 17.38 -6.49 9.84
N ALA A 134 17.02 -7.76 9.65
CA ALA A 134 17.83 -8.91 10.03
C ALA A 134 19.18 -8.91 9.29
N LYS A 135 19.19 -8.60 7.99
CA LYS A 135 20.44 -8.48 7.20
C LYS A 135 21.34 -7.33 7.68
N GLN A 136 20.75 -6.26 8.21
CA GLN A 136 21.47 -5.08 8.70
C GLN A 136 21.81 -5.16 10.21
N GLY A 137 21.32 -6.17 10.93
CA GLY A 137 21.46 -6.28 12.38
C GLY A 137 20.73 -5.12 13.12
N GLN A 138 19.62 -4.65 12.57
CA GLN A 138 18.84 -3.52 13.09
C GLN A 138 17.49 -3.96 13.65
N VAL A 139 16.87 -3.08 14.42
CA VAL A 139 15.51 -3.22 14.95
C VAL A 139 14.69 -2.00 14.57
N LEU A 140 13.37 -2.13 14.55
CA LEU A 140 12.44 -1.06 14.20
C LEU A 140 11.27 -1.02 15.18
N ASN A 141 10.99 0.15 15.73
CA ASN A 141 9.77 0.42 16.47
C ASN A 141 8.82 1.23 15.57
N ILE A 142 7.79 0.57 15.09
CA ILE A 142 6.75 1.20 14.25
C ILE A 142 5.83 1.99 15.17
N LEU A 143 5.83 3.33 15.01
CA LEU A 143 4.92 4.21 15.73
C LEU A 143 3.87 4.78 14.78
N GLY A 144 2.60 4.59 15.11
CA GLY A 144 1.51 5.03 14.27
C GLY A 144 0.29 5.54 15.05
N ALA A 145 -0.50 6.39 14.39
CA ALA A 145 -1.84 6.74 14.83
C ALA A 145 -2.84 6.12 13.85
N THR A 146 -3.92 5.59 14.36
CA THR A 146 -4.93 4.92 13.56
C THR A 146 -6.34 5.24 14.02
N SER A 147 -7.27 5.30 13.05
CA SER A 147 -8.71 5.26 13.30
C SER A 147 -9.29 3.85 13.13
N GLY A 148 -8.44 2.88 12.73
CA GLY A 148 -8.83 1.48 12.57
C GLY A 148 -8.01 0.71 11.53
N ASP A 149 -8.35 0.82 10.25
CA ASP A 149 -7.85 -0.07 9.18
C ASP A 149 -6.32 -0.15 9.04
N THR A 150 -5.62 0.98 9.11
CA THR A 150 -4.17 1.00 8.91
C THR A 150 -3.45 0.36 10.09
N GLY A 151 -3.91 0.65 11.31
CA GLY A 151 -3.36 0.04 12.52
C GLY A 151 -3.60 -1.45 12.55
N SER A 152 -4.84 -1.86 12.33
CA SER A 152 -5.24 -3.26 12.26
C SER A 152 -4.39 -4.04 11.24
N ALA A 153 -4.29 -3.55 9.99
CA ALA A 153 -3.49 -4.19 8.95
C ALA A 153 -1.99 -4.25 9.30
N ALA A 154 -1.43 -3.20 9.93
CA ALA A 154 -0.04 -3.18 10.36
C ALA A 154 0.21 -4.20 11.47
N GLU A 155 -0.63 -4.22 12.52
CA GLU A 155 -0.48 -5.15 13.63
C GLU A 155 -0.56 -6.60 13.16
N HIS A 156 -1.53 -6.94 12.31
CA HIS A 156 -1.66 -8.28 11.74
C HIS A 156 -0.50 -8.67 10.82
N ALA A 157 0.15 -7.71 10.17
CA ALA A 157 1.30 -7.97 9.32
C ALA A 157 2.59 -8.21 10.10
N PHE A 158 2.78 -7.46 11.20
CA PHE A 158 4.03 -7.48 11.97
C PHE A 158 3.96 -8.30 13.26
N ARG A 159 2.79 -8.85 13.64
CA ARG A 159 2.66 -9.69 14.82
C ARG A 159 3.63 -10.87 14.77
N GLY A 160 4.34 -11.11 15.88
CA GLY A 160 5.29 -12.22 16.00
C GLY A 160 6.56 -12.08 15.17
N GLN A 161 6.78 -10.95 14.48
CA GLN A 161 7.99 -10.70 13.70
C GLN A 161 9.14 -10.26 14.63
N GLU A 162 10.29 -10.92 14.49
CA GLU A 162 11.51 -10.55 15.23
C GLU A 162 12.07 -9.21 14.75
N GLY A 163 12.66 -8.45 15.66
CA GLY A 163 13.28 -7.16 15.35
C GLY A 163 12.30 -6.01 15.10
N VAL A 164 10.99 -6.25 15.15
CA VAL A 164 9.97 -5.22 14.95
C VAL A 164 9.00 -5.19 16.13
N SER A 165 8.75 -4.00 16.69
CA SER A 165 7.65 -3.76 17.62
C SER A 165 6.70 -2.71 17.04
N VAL A 166 5.40 -2.88 17.30
CA VAL A 166 4.35 -1.99 16.78
C VAL A 166 3.64 -1.28 17.92
N PHE A 167 3.65 0.03 17.87
CA PHE A 167 2.97 0.92 18.83
C PHE A 167 1.91 1.72 18.10
N MET A 168 0.63 1.37 18.30
CA MET A 168 -0.50 2.04 17.67
C MET A 168 -1.29 2.88 18.67
N LEU A 169 -1.34 4.19 18.42
CA LEU A 169 -2.16 5.13 19.16
C LEU A 169 -3.54 5.24 18.49
N SER A 170 -4.60 5.09 19.28
CA SER A 170 -5.97 5.22 18.78
C SER A 170 -6.85 5.99 19.76
N PRO A 171 -7.88 6.71 19.28
CA PRO A 171 -8.75 7.50 20.15
C PRO A 171 -9.63 6.59 20.99
N ALA A 172 -9.58 6.76 22.33
CA ALA A 172 -10.30 5.95 23.28
C ALA A 172 -11.82 5.98 23.02
N GLY A 173 -12.43 4.80 22.83
CA GLY A 173 -13.86 4.64 22.63
C GLY A 173 -14.43 5.14 21.30
N ARG A 174 -13.58 5.52 20.32
CA ARG A 174 -14.02 6.09 19.03
C ARG A 174 -13.83 5.18 17.83
N MET A 175 -13.20 4.04 18.00
CA MET A 175 -13.07 3.02 16.95
C MET A 175 -14.33 2.17 16.85
N SER A 176 -14.62 1.64 15.66
CA SER A 176 -15.70 0.66 15.50
C SER A 176 -15.44 -0.58 16.35
N PRO A 177 -16.50 -1.30 16.81
CA PRO A 177 -16.31 -2.52 17.59
C PRO A 177 -15.47 -3.58 16.86
N VAL A 178 -15.62 -3.70 15.54
CA VAL A 178 -14.89 -4.67 14.72
C VAL A 178 -13.40 -4.31 14.66
N GLN A 179 -13.06 -3.07 14.33
CA GLN A 179 -11.66 -2.63 14.26
C GLN A 179 -10.97 -2.72 15.62
N ARG A 180 -11.68 -2.36 16.69
CA ARG A 180 -11.18 -2.51 18.06
C ARG A 180 -10.92 -3.98 18.40
N ALA A 181 -11.80 -4.89 18.00
CA ALA A 181 -11.58 -6.32 18.21
C ALA A 181 -10.38 -6.83 17.42
N GLN A 182 -10.24 -6.45 16.15
CA GLN A 182 -9.09 -6.84 15.32
C GLN A 182 -7.73 -6.45 15.93
N MET A 183 -7.66 -5.31 16.62
CA MET A 183 -6.42 -4.81 17.21
C MET A 183 -6.23 -5.28 18.66
N TYR A 184 -7.20 -5.06 19.52
CA TYR A 184 -7.02 -5.20 20.96
C TYR A 184 -7.12 -6.65 21.46
N THR A 185 -7.47 -7.60 20.59
CA THR A 185 -7.45 -9.03 20.91
C THR A 185 -6.11 -9.70 20.62
N LEU A 186 -5.19 -9.00 19.94
CA LEU A 186 -3.85 -9.52 19.68
C LEU A 186 -3.05 -9.62 20.98
N GLN A 187 -2.41 -10.78 21.21
CA GLN A 187 -1.64 -11.07 22.42
C GLN A 187 -0.14 -11.20 22.14
N ASP A 188 0.28 -10.84 20.93
CA ASP A 188 1.68 -10.94 20.50
C ASP A 188 2.53 -9.91 21.27
N ALA A 189 3.66 -10.35 21.82
CA ALA A 189 4.51 -9.55 22.71
C ALA A 189 5.08 -8.27 22.07
N ASN A 190 5.11 -8.21 20.74
CA ASN A 190 5.61 -7.08 19.96
C ASN A 190 4.50 -6.13 19.47
N ILE A 191 3.22 -6.32 19.88
CA ILE A 191 2.09 -5.48 19.50
C ILE A 191 1.60 -4.69 20.73
N HIS A 192 1.59 -3.37 20.63
CA HIS A 192 1.25 -2.47 21.71
C HIS A 192 0.19 -1.46 21.27
N ASN A 193 -1.03 -1.62 21.80
CA ASN A 193 -2.15 -0.73 21.58
C ASN A 193 -2.25 0.32 22.69
N ILE A 194 -2.28 1.60 22.33
CA ILE A 194 -2.32 2.73 23.26
C ILE A 194 -3.60 3.54 22.98
N ALA A 195 -4.55 3.46 23.91
CA ALA A 195 -5.78 4.25 23.86
C ALA A 195 -5.55 5.64 24.41
N VAL A 196 -5.67 6.67 23.57
CA VAL A 196 -5.48 8.08 23.94
C VAL A 196 -6.83 8.73 24.23
N ARG A 197 -6.94 9.45 25.34
CA ARG A 197 -8.13 10.25 25.64
C ARG A 197 -8.13 11.49 24.75
N GLY A 198 -8.91 11.47 23.68
CA GLY A 198 -8.98 12.53 22.69
C GLY A 198 -9.60 12.06 21.39
N VAL A 199 -9.27 12.74 20.31
CA VAL A 199 -9.67 12.42 18.93
C VAL A 199 -8.49 11.86 18.14
N PHE A 200 -8.72 11.44 16.91
CA PHE A 200 -7.68 10.90 16.05
C PHE A 200 -6.52 11.89 15.82
N ASP A 201 -6.83 13.18 15.72
CA ASP A 201 -5.82 14.23 15.52
C ASP A 201 -4.88 14.39 16.73
N ASP A 202 -5.37 14.13 17.95
CA ASP A 202 -4.51 14.12 19.15
C ASP A 202 -3.50 12.97 19.08
N CYS A 203 -3.95 11.78 18.62
CA CYS A 203 -3.06 10.64 18.37
C CYS A 203 -2.01 10.98 17.31
N GLN A 204 -2.42 11.62 16.21
CA GLN A 204 -1.51 12.05 15.14
C GLN A 204 -0.52 13.12 15.61
N ALA A 205 -0.96 14.06 16.44
CA ALA A 205 -0.11 15.11 16.99
C ALA A 205 1.02 14.52 17.84
N LEU A 206 0.69 13.54 18.71
CA LEU A 206 1.67 12.81 19.51
C LEU A 206 2.69 12.07 18.63
N VAL A 207 2.21 11.30 17.64
CA VAL A 207 3.10 10.57 16.71
C VAL A 207 4.00 11.54 15.95
N LYS A 208 3.48 12.66 15.48
CA LYS A 208 4.27 13.69 14.77
C LYS A 208 5.32 14.33 15.70
N ALA A 209 4.96 14.65 16.93
CA ALA A 209 5.89 15.24 17.91
C ALA A 209 7.09 14.30 18.14
N LEU A 210 6.85 13.03 18.42
CA LEU A 210 7.89 12.03 18.64
C LEU A 210 8.71 11.74 17.36
N SER A 211 8.06 11.69 16.19
CA SER A 211 8.76 11.42 14.92
C SER A 211 9.58 12.60 14.41
N ASN A 212 9.27 13.82 14.84
CA ASN A 212 10.02 15.02 14.48
C ASN A 212 11.21 15.28 15.43
N ASP A 213 11.23 14.67 16.60
CA ASP A 213 12.38 14.67 17.48
C ASP A 213 13.43 13.69 16.94
N ALA A 214 14.47 14.24 16.30
CA ALA A 214 15.48 13.43 15.63
C ALA A 214 16.32 12.59 16.60
N GLU A 215 16.60 13.10 17.79
CA GLU A 215 17.36 12.39 18.82
C GLU A 215 16.54 11.23 19.39
N PHE A 216 15.30 11.48 19.76
CA PHE A 216 14.36 10.46 20.23
C PHE A 216 14.12 9.39 19.17
N LYS A 217 13.86 9.81 17.92
CA LYS A 217 13.65 8.90 16.78
C LYS A 217 14.86 7.97 16.58
N ALA A 218 16.07 8.51 16.63
CA ALA A 218 17.29 7.71 16.47
C ALA A 218 17.52 6.78 17.65
N ALA A 219 17.40 7.28 18.89
CA ALA A 219 17.63 6.51 20.11
C ALA A 219 16.64 5.33 20.26
N HIS A 220 15.43 5.47 19.73
CA HIS A 220 14.38 4.46 19.82
C HIS A 220 14.09 3.75 18.50
N HIS A 221 14.91 3.92 17.47
CA HIS A 221 14.74 3.28 16.16
C HIS A 221 13.30 3.43 15.61
N LEU A 222 12.74 4.64 15.69
CA LEU A 222 11.35 4.86 15.27
C LEU A 222 11.20 4.86 13.75
N GLY A 223 10.19 4.15 13.28
CA GLY A 223 9.77 4.15 11.89
C GLY A 223 8.25 4.18 11.72
N ALA A 224 7.82 4.18 10.48
CA ALA A 224 6.39 4.21 10.14
C ALA A 224 6.11 3.37 8.90
N VAL A 225 4.94 2.73 8.88
CA VAL A 225 4.41 1.96 7.72
C VAL A 225 3.19 2.66 7.15
N ASN A 226 3.34 3.93 6.82
CA ASN A 226 2.26 4.77 6.32
C ASN A 226 1.97 4.55 4.82
N SER A 227 0.91 5.18 4.30
CA SER A 227 0.46 5.04 2.91
C SER A 227 1.45 5.56 1.86
N ILE A 228 2.47 6.31 2.27
CA ILE A 228 3.49 6.87 1.37
C ILE A 228 4.72 5.98 1.19
N ASN A 229 4.84 4.87 1.92
CA ASN A 229 5.94 3.92 1.73
C ASN A 229 5.89 3.34 0.32
N ILE A 230 7.01 3.39 -0.42
CA ILE A 230 7.07 2.91 -1.81
C ILE A 230 6.84 1.40 -1.92
N GLY A 231 7.23 0.62 -0.90
CA GLY A 231 6.96 -0.81 -0.84
C GLY A 231 5.46 -1.13 -0.86
N ARG A 232 4.62 -0.26 -0.26
CA ARG A 232 3.16 -0.39 -0.36
C ARG A 232 2.67 -0.16 -1.79
N ILE A 233 3.22 0.82 -2.47
CA ILE A 233 2.84 1.14 -3.86
C ILE A 233 3.24 -0.01 -4.79
N ALA A 234 4.47 -0.54 -4.64
CA ALA A 234 4.95 -1.67 -5.42
C ALA A 234 4.07 -2.93 -5.23
N ALA A 235 3.73 -3.26 -3.98
CA ALA A 235 2.84 -4.38 -3.66
C ALA A 235 1.41 -4.17 -4.21
N GLN A 236 0.93 -2.93 -4.25
CA GLN A 236 -0.38 -2.60 -4.82
C GLN A 236 -0.40 -2.65 -6.35
N ALA A 237 0.73 -2.44 -7.03
CA ALA A 237 0.79 -2.59 -8.49
C ALA A 237 0.47 -4.04 -8.95
N VAL A 238 0.73 -5.03 -8.10
CA VAL A 238 0.52 -6.46 -8.40
C VAL A 238 -0.93 -6.75 -8.78
N TYR A 239 -1.90 -6.29 -7.99
CA TYR A 239 -3.30 -6.61 -8.25
C TYR A 239 -3.88 -5.88 -9.48
N TYR A 240 -3.25 -4.83 -9.99
CA TYR A 240 -3.64 -4.25 -11.28
C TYR A 240 -3.18 -5.12 -12.46
N VAL A 241 -1.96 -5.68 -12.38
CA VAL A 241 -1.48 -6.68 -13.36
C VAL A 241 -2.36 -7.92 -13.28
N TRP A 242 -2.61 -8.44 -12.08
CA TRP A 242 -3.49 -9.58 -11.83
C TRP A 242 -4.88 -9.37 -12.41
N SER A 243 -5.50 -8.22 -12.15
CA SER A 243 -6.85 -7.91 -12.64
C SER A 243 -6.92 -7.97 -14.16
N TRP A 244 -5.96 -7.37 -14.87
CA TRP A 244 -5.93 -7.44 -16.32
C TRP A 244 -5.77 -8.89 -16.80
N LEU A 245 -4.87 -9.65 -16.23
CA LEU A 245 -4.67 -11.06 -16.58
C LEU A 245 -5.95 -11.88 -16.38
N ARG A 246 -6.59 -11.78 -15.21
CA ARG A 246 -7.80 -12.57 -14.89
C ARG A 246 -9.00 -12.14 -15.71
N VAL A 247 -9.23 -10.84 -15.91
CA VAL A 247 -10.33 -10.34 -16.74
C VAL A 247 -10.18 -10.80 -18.20
N THR A 248 -8.95 -10.91 -18.69
CA THR A 248 -8.69 -11.32 -20.07
C THR A 248 -8.52 -12.82 -20.26
N ASP A 249 -8.68 -13.65 -19.23
CA ASP A 249 -8.63 -15.12 -19.39
C ASP A 249 -9.72 -15.64 -20.32
N THR A 250 -10.87 -14.99 -20.37
CA THR A 250 -11.99 -15.34 -21.26
C THR A 250 -11.82 -14.77 -22.68
N VAL A 251 -10.83 -13.91 -22.91
CA VAL A 251 -10.57 -13.30 -24.22
C VAL A 251 -9.66 -14.20 -25.04
N GLU A 252 -9.98 -14.36 -26.33
CA GLU A 252 -9.15 -15.10 -27.30
C GLU A 252 -7.71 -14.55 -27.30
N GLU A 253 -6.70 -15.43 -27.27
CA GLU A 253 -5.28 -15.10 -27.10
C GLU A 253 -4.82 -14.02 -28.08
N GLY A 254 -5.12 -14.15 -29.37
CA GLY A 254 -4.73 -13.18 -30.40
C GLY A 254 -5.33 -11.78 -30.23
N ARG A 255 -6.35 -11.63 -29.38
CA ARG A 255 -7.04 -10.36 -29.11
C ARG A 255 -6.66 -9.72 -27.76
N ARG A 256 -6.00 -10.46 -26.85
CA ARG A 256 -5.70 -10.02 -25.49
C ARG A 256 -4.80 -8.78 -25.46
N ALA A 257 -3.76 -8.74 -26.28
CA ALA A 257 -2.82 -7.61 -26.32
C ALA A 257 -3.48 -6.26 -26.64
N GLY A 258 -4.58 -6.28 -27.40
CA GLY A 258 -5.40 -5.10 -27.71
C GLY A 258 -6.52 -4.82 -26.70
N TYR A 259 -6.80 -5.76 -25.79
CA TYR A 259 -7.90 -5.62 -24.84
C TYR A 259 -7.53 -4.66 -23.69
N ARG A 260 -8.34 -3.64 -23.48
CA ARG A 260 -8.10 -2.61 -22.47
C ARG A 260 -9.24 -2.58 -21.47
N ILE A 261 -8.87 -2.49 -20.18
CA ILE A 261 -9.84 -2.38 -19.07
C ILE A 261 -9.92 -0.96 -18.54
N ASP A 262 -11.07 -0.57 -18.02
CA ASP A 262 -11.24 0.59 -17.15
C ASP A 262 -11.29 0.10 -15.71
N VAL A 263 -10.62 0.77 -14.79
CA VAL A 263 -10.57 0.38 -13.39
C VAL A 263 -11.10 1.51 -12.51
N CYS A 264 -12.21 1.25 -11.80
CA CYS A 264 -12.78 2.17 -10.82
C CYS A 264 -12.16 1.90 -9.45
N VAL A 265 -11.61 2.93 -8.82
CA VAL A 265 -10.81 2.80 -7.60
C VAL A 265 -11.31 3.79 -6.53
N PRO A 266 -11.93 3.32 -5.44
CA PRO A 266 -12.14 4.15 -4.26
C PRO A 266 -10.80 4.63 -3.70
N SER A 267 -10.62 5.94 -3.54
CA SER A 267 -9.32 6.49 -3.17
C SER A 267 -9.43 7.72 -2.28
N GLY A 268 -8.72 7.70 -1.15
CA GLY A 268 -8.53 8.85 -0.25
C GLY A 268 -7.11 9.40 -0.34
N ASN A 269 -6.10 8.63 0.14
CA ASN A 269 -4.68 9.02 0.12
C ASN A 269 -4.01 8.93 -1.26
N PHE A 270 -4.75 8.61 -2.30
CA PHE A 270 -4.27 8.43 -3.68
C PHE A 270 -3.28 7.26 -3.90
N GLY A 271 -2.93 6.50 -2.89
CA GLY A 271 -1.93 5.42 -2.97
C GLY A 271 -2.37 4.27 -3.87
N ASN A 272 -3.61 3.77 -3.70
CA ASN A 272 -4.15 2.68 -4.48
C ASN A 272 -4.23 3.03 -5.97
N ILE A 273 -4.91 4.12 -6.33
CA ILE A 273 -5.05 4.53 -7.74
C ILE A 273 -3.71 4.92 -8.38
N TYR A 274 -2.76 5.46 -7.58
CA TYR A 274 -1.40 5.71 -8.05
C TYR A 274 -0.65 4.42 -8.41
N ALA A 275 -0.84 3.34 -7.67
CA ALA A 275 -0.28 2.03 -8.04
C ALA A 275 -0.87 1.53 -9.38
N GLY A 276 -2.15 1.80 -9.65
CA GLY A 276 -2.77 1.57 -10.96
C GLY A 276 -2.18 2.46 -12.06
N PHE A 277 -1.89 3.71 -11.74
CA PHE A 277 -1.19 4.63 -12.66
C PHE A 277 0.21 4.12 -13.01
N LEU A 278 0.97 3.62 -12.03
CA LEU A 278 2.27 2.99 -12.27
C LEU A 278 2.13 1.75 -13.17
N ALA A 279 1.23 0.83 -12.84
CA ALA A 279 0.99 -0.37 -13.64
C ALA A 279 0.67 -0.02 -15.10
N ARG A 280 -0.21 0.98 -15.32
CA ARG A 280 -0.52 1.51 -16.66
C ARG A 280 0.72 2.08 -17.34
N SER A 281 1.50 2.88 -16.63
CA SER A 281 2.71 3.53 -17.16
C SER A 281 3.81 2.51 -17.48
N MET A 282 3.82 1.38 -16.80
CA MET A 282 4.70 0.25 -17.08
C MET A 282 4.28 -0.55 -18.33
N GLY A 283 3.04 -0.39 -18.81
CA GLY A 283 2.56 -1.07 -20.02
C GLY A 283 1.34 -1.98 -19.82
N VAL A 284 0.82 -2.11 -18.60
CA VAL A 284 -0.44 -2.86 -18.37
C VAL A 284 -1.57 -2.19 -19.13
N PRO A 285 -2.37 -2.92 -19.93
CA PRO A 285 -3.37 -2.31 -20.81
C PRO A 285 -4.60 -1.77 -20.06
N ILE A 286 -4.42 -0.77 -19.22
CA ILE A 286 -5.46 -0.01 -18.54
C ILE A 286 -5.76 1.23 -19.37
N ARG A 287 -7.02 1.37 -19.84
CA ARG A 287 -7.47 2.53 -20.61
C ARG A 287 -7.70 3.73 -19.70
N ARG A 288 -8.51 3.55 -18.66
CA ARG A 288 -8.87 4.61 -17.70
C ARG A 288 -8.73 4.11 -16.28
N LEU A 289 -8.28 5.01 -15.41
CA LEU A 289 -8.42 4.90 -13.98
C LEU A 289 -9.53 5.88 -13.56
N ILE A 290 -10.61 5.34 -13.00
CA ILE A 290 -11.78 6.10 -12.59
C ILE A 290 -11.67 6.30 -11.08
N LEU A 291 -11.46 7.53 -10.68
CA LEU A 291 -11.37 7.91 -9.27
C LEU A 291 -12.78 7.95 -8.67
N ALA A 292 -13.01 7.13 -7.64
CA ALA A 292 -14.22 7.20 -6.83
C ALA A 292 -13.89 7.84 -5.46
N THR A 293 -14.68 8.82 -5.06
CA THR A 293 -14.57 9.50 -3.77
C THR A 293 -15.90 9.41 -3.01
N ASN A 294 -15.83 9.55 -1.69
CA ASN A 294 -17.01 9.91 -0.89
C ASN A 294 -17.15 11.43 -0.84
N GLU A 295 -17.92 11.95 0.10
CA GLU A 295 -18.18 13.37 0.31
C GLU A 295 -16.87 14.18 0.57
N ASN A 296 -15.79 13.50 0.99
CA ASN A 296 -14.46 14.11 1.12
C ASN A 296 -13.75 14.12 -0.24
N ASN A 297 -14.25 14.90 -1.16
CA ASN A 297 -13.98 14.86 -2.58
C ASN A 297 -12.82 15.76 -3.06
N VAL A 298 -11.80 15.99 -2.25
CA VAL A 298 -10.65 16.85 -2.60
C VAL A 298 -9.91 16.42 -3.88
N LEU A 299 -9.91 15.10 -4.15
CA LEU A 299 -9.31 14.56 -5.37
C LEU A 299 -10.19 14.79 -6.60
N GLU A 300 -11.50 14.61 -6.48
CA GLU A 300 -12.46 14.91 -7.57
C GLU A 300 -12.38 16.40 -7.92
N GLU A 301 -12.37 17.29 -6.93
CA GLU A 301 -12.17 18.72 -7.14
C GLU A 301 -10.89 19.01 -7.91
N PHE A 302 -9.77 18.37 -7.52
CA PHE A 302 -8.48 18.54 -8.20
C PHE A 302 -8.54 18.11 -9.67
N PHE A 303 -9.04 16.92 -9.96
CA PHE A 303 -9.08 16.41 -11.34
C PHE A 303 -10.10 17.12 -12.23
N THR A 304 -11.09 17.78 -11.65
CA THR A 304 -12.09 18.56 -12.37
C THR A 304 -11.62 20.00 -12.62
N THR A 305 -10.94 20.61 -11.64
CA THR A 305 -10.61 22.04 -11.67
C THR A 305 -9.13 22.35 -11.88
N GLY A 306 -8.25 21.38 -11.68
CA GLY A 306 -6.79 21.57 -11.62
C GLY A 306 -6.30 22.23 -10.32
N ILE A 307 -7.19 22.46 -9.34
CA ILE A 307 -6.85 23.15 -8.09
C ILE A 307 -6.94 22.15 -6.93
N TYR A 308 -5.83 21.94 -6.24
CA TYR A 308 -5.77 21.09 -5.05
C TYR A 308 -5.95 21.90 -3.78
N ARG A 309 -7.05 21.70 -3.07
CA ARG A 309 -7.40 22.38 -1.82
C ARG A 309 -7.58 21.36 -0.69
N PRO A 310 -6.50 20.99 0.03
CA PRO A 310 -6.64 20.15 1.23
C PRO A 310 -7.56 20.84 2.25
N ARG A 311 -8.46 20.07 2.85
CA ARG A 311 -9.34 20.56 3.91
C ARG A 311 -8.70 20.33 5.28
N SER A 312 -9.15 21.07 6.28
CA SER A 312 -8.78 20.85 7.67
C SER A 312 -9.39 19.55 8.20
N ALA A 313 -8.93 19.09 9.35
CA ALA A 313 -9.53 17.93 10.02
C ALA A 313 -10.99 18.21 10.45
N GLU A 314 -11.31 19.46 10.81
CA GLU A 314 -12.65 19.89 11.20
C GLU A 314 -13.63 19.87 10.03
N ASP A 315 -13.12 20.10 8.80
CA ASP A 315 -13.91 20.07 7.57
C ASP A 315 -14.02 18.67 6.94
N THR A 316 -13.37 17.68 7.55
CA THR A 316 -13.44 16.28 7.09
C THR A 316 -14.73 15.65 7.59
N LEU A 317 -15.55 15.18 6.66
CA LEU A 317 -16.84 14.56 6.95
C LEU A 317 -16.67 13.08 7.36
N ALA A 318 -17.37 12.65 8.39
CA ALA A 318 -17.49 11.23 8.74
C ALA A 318 -18.54 10.58 7.83
N THR A 319 -18.14 9.56 7.06
CA THR A 319 -19.00 8.88 6.10
C THR A 319 -19.17 7.40 6.39
N SER A 320 -19.98 6.71 5.58
CA SER A 320 -20.13 5.25 5.64
C SER A 320 -18.89 4.48 5.12
N SER A 321 -17.91 5.21 4.53
CA SER A 321 -16.63 4.65 4.05
C SER A 321 -15.43 5.30 4.77
N PRO A 322 -15.28 5.10 6.09
CA PRO A 322 -14.32 5.83 6.93
C PRO A 322 -12.86 5.67 6.50
N SER A 323 -12.50 4.59 5.80
CA SER A 323 -11.17 4.40 5.22
C SER A 323 -10.80 5.45 4.17
N MET A 324 -11.82 6.12 3.59
CA MET A 324 -11.70 7.15 2.56
C MET A 324 -12.02 8.55 3.09
N ASP A 325 -12.24 8.73 4.40
CA ASP A 325 -12.44 10.04 5.03
C ASP A 325 -11.10 10.77 5.12
N ILE A 326 -10.62 11.19 3.98
CA ILE A 326 -9.29 11.78 3.77
C ILE A 326 -9.45 13.13 3.07
N SER A 327 -8.97 14.19 3.72
CA SER A 327 -9.00 15.55 3.20
C SER A 327 -7.64 16.05 2.71
N LYS A 328 -6.59 15.20 2.80
CA LYS A 328 -5.24 15.49 2.28
C LYS A 328 -4.64 14.24 1.67
N ALA A 329 -4.65 14.14 0.35
CA ALA A 329 -4.15 12.99 -0.41
C ALA A 329 -2.62 13.02 -0.51
N SER A 330 -1.93 12.32 0.39
CA SER A 330 -0.47 12.40 0.51
C SER A 330 0.29 11.87 -0.73
N ASN A 331 -0.25 10.88 -1.45
CA ASN A 331 0.41 10.32 -2.65
C ASN A 331 0.15 11.12 -3.93
N LEU A 332 -0.70 12.15 -3.89
CA LEU A 332 -0.91 13.02 -5.05
C LEU A 332 0.39 13.73 -5.46
N GLU A 333 1.28 14.00 -4.49
CA GLU A 333 2.62 14.56 -4.74
C GLU A 333 3.41 13.74 -5.77
N ARG A 334 3.31 12.39 -5.72
CA ARG A 334 3.98 11.51 -6.70
C ARG A 334 3.40 11.60 -8.11
N PHE A 335 2.13 11.90 -8.21
CA PHE A 335 1.44 11.99 -9.50
C PHE A 335 1.71 13.33 -10.20
N ILE A 336 1.86 14.40 -9.42
CA ILE A 336 2.13 15.74 -9.93
C ILE A 336 3.61 15.90 -10.32
N TRP A 337 4.50 15.16 -9.63
CA TRP A 337 5.93 15.16 -9.90
C TRP A 337 6.26 14.62 -11.30
#